data_5905df2f38de4b2537578992926db2bb
#
_entry.id   5905df2f38de4b2537578992926db2bb
#
_cell.length_a   1.000
_cell.length_b   1.000
_cell.length_c   1.000
_cell.angle_alpha   90.00
_cell.angle_beta   90.00
_cell.angle_gamma   90.00
#
_symmetry.space_group_name_H-M   'P 1'
#
loop_
_entity.id
_entity.type
_entity.pdbx_description
1 polymer ?
#
loop_
_entity_poly.entity_id
_entity_poly.type
_entity_poly.pdbx_seq_one_letter_code
_entity_poly.pdbx_strand_id
1 'polypeptide(L)'
;MKKNVLLWLWCAAFSCAAAATPVDGLLERIDEGASKKFVIEKQPSDTDFFELDQKGRKVVVRGNTYVNIAAGIHWYLKHYAGIHLSWNGMQADLPEVLPPVNKPERRTTRAHYRYYLNYCTHSYTMAFWDWKRWEQEIDWMALHGINLPLCIVGTDVVWRNVLLRLGYSKDEANRFIAGPGFQAWWLMNNLEGWG
;
A
#
# COMPACT_ATOMS: atom_id res chain seq x y z
N MET A 1 15.52 67.59 -12.30
CA MET A 1 14.36 66.68 -12.31
C MET A 1 14.87 65.23 -12.16
N LYS A 2 14.80 64.68 -10.93
CA LYS A 2 15.22 63.27 -10.65
C LYS A 2 13.99 62.40 -10.72
N LYS A 3 13.96 61.44 -11.67
CA LYS A 3 12.88 60.41 -11.80
C LYS A 3 13.22 59.25 -10.86
N ASN A 4 12.44 59.08 -9.81
CA ASN A 4 12.49 57.89 -8.95
C ASN A 4 11.73 56.77 -9.67
N VAL A 5 12.47 55.72 -10.04
CA VAL A 5 11.90 54.45 -10.54
C VAL A 5 11.67 53.54 -9.33
N LEU A 6 10.40 53.36 -8.94
CA LEU A 6 10.02 52.40 -7.92
C LEU A 6 10.00 50.99 -8.58
N LEU A 7 10.99 50.15 -8.21
CA LEU A 7 11.01 48.75 -8.58
C LEU A 7 10.04 47.99 -7.64
N TRP A 8 8.92 47.51 -8.16
CA TRP A 8 8.05 46.56 -7.46
C TRP A 8 8.66 45.17 -7.58
N LEU A 9 9.26 44.67 -6.52
CA LEU A 9 9.63 43.26 -6.39
C LEU A 9 8.34 42.43 -6.12
N TRP A 10 7.85 41.77 -7.14
CA TRP A 10 6.83 40.70 -7.00
C TRP A 10 7.53 39.48 -6.43
N CYS A 11 7.43 39.24 -5.12
CA CYS A 11 7.70 37.92 -4.53
C CYS A 11 6.60 36.98 -4.95
N ALA A 12 6.81 36.27 -6.05
CA ALA A 12 5.99 35.10 -6.37
C ALA A 12 6.27 34.02 -5.30
N ALA A 13 5.37 33.89 -4.33
CA ALA A 13 5.37 32.75 -3.43
C ALA A 13 5.04 31.49 -4.27
N PHE A 14 6.07 30.77 -4.71
CA PHE A 14 5.89 29.42 -5.25
C PHE A 14 5.38 28.55 -4.11
N SER A 15 4.05 28.37 -4.07
CA SER A 15 3.42 27.31 -3.28
C SER A 15 3.83 25.99 -3.92
N CYS A 16 4.91 25.39 -3.42
CA CYS A 16 5.29 24.04 -3.84
C CYS A 16 4.20 23.11 -3.34
N ALA A 17 3.22 22.81 -4.18
CA ALA A 17 2.28 21.73 -3.91
C ALA A 17 3.09 20.44 -3.80
N ALA A 18 3.14 19.86 -2.60
CA ALA A 18 3.78 18.57 -2.42
C ALA A 18 3.15 17.56 -3.38
N ALA A 19 3.98 16.83 -4.13
CA ALA A 19 3.49 15.80 -5.02
C ALA A 19 2.73 14.74 -4.20
N ALA A 20 1.59 14.28 -4.73
CA ALA A 20 0.80 13.23 -4.09
C ALA A 20 1.64 11.97 -3.88
N THR A 21 1.57 11.39 -2.70
CA THR A 21 2.27 10.15 -2.34
C THR A 21 1.38 8.93 -2.60
N PRO A 22 1.93 7.71 -2.68
CA PRO A 22 1.12 6.49 -2.75
C PRO A 22 0.15 6.34 -1.56
N VAL A 23 0.48 6.92 -0.41
CA VAL A 23 -0.35 6.88 0.80
C VAL A 23 -1.57 7.79 0.67
N ASP A 24 -1.48 8.88 -0.08
CA ASP A 24 -2.63 9.75 -0.33
C ASP A 24 -3.72 8.99 -1.12
N GLY A 25 -3.32 8.23 -2.14
CA GLY A 25 -4.26 7.38 -2.89
C GLY A 25 -4.91 6.29 -2.03
N LEU A 26 -4.15 5.67 -1.12
CA LEU A 26 -4.68 4.71 -0.16
C LEU A 26 -5.71 5.37 0.77
N LEU A 27 -5.42 6.55 1.30
CA LEU A 27 -6.34 7.31 2.15
C LEU A 27 -7.65 7.65 1.44
N GLU A 28 -7.60 8.08 0.17
CA GLU A 28 -8.80 8.38 -0.63
C GLU A 28 -9.66 7.14 -0.90
N ARG A 29 -9.09 5.93 -0.90
CA ARG A 29 -9.86 4.67 -1.02
C ARG A 29 -10.49 4.23 0.30
N ILE A 30 -9.97 4.69 1.44
CA ILE A 30 -10.58 4.45 2.76
C ILE A 30 -11.78 5.36 2.96
N ASP A 31 -11.62 6.65 2.67
CA ASP A 31 -12.66 7.68 2.80
C ASP A 31 -12.33 8.87 1.89
N GLU A 32 -13.31 9.36 1.13
CA GLU A 32 -13.13 10.48 0.21
C GLU A 32 -12.69 11.76 0.96
N GLY A 33 -11.58 12.34 0.52
CA GLY A 33 -10.99 13.53 1.15
C GLY A 33 -10.15 13.24 2.39
N ALA A 34 -9.95 11.97 2.76
CA ALA A 34 -9.13 11.59 3.92
C ALA A 34 -7.69 12.10 3.82
N SER A 35 -7.09 12.11 2.64
CA SER A 35 -5.71 12.60 2.43
C SER A 35 -5.51 14.03 2.93
N LYS A 36 -6.54 14.88 2.86
CA LYS A 36 -6.49 16.27 3.32
C LYS A 36 -6.37 16.41 4.84
N LYS A 37 -6.69 15.35 5.60
CA LYS A 37 -6.66 15.32 7.07
C LYS A 37 -5.29 14.92 7.62
N PHE A 38 -4.39 14.43 6.76
CA PHE A 38 -3.05 13.97 7.12
C PHE A 38 -1.94 14.82 6.49
N VAL A 39 -0.75 14.73 7.07
CA VAL A 39 0.52 15.20 6.50
C VAL A 39 1.45 14.01 6.48
N ILE A 40 1.94 13.64 5.30
CA ILE A 40 2.79 12.48 5.08
C ILE A 40 4.23 12.93 4.92
N GLU A 41 5.12 12.46 5.82
CA GLU A 41 6.53 12.83 5.82
C GLU A 41 7.42 11.60 5.83
N LYS A 42 8.17 11.37 4.75
CA LYS A 42 9.16 10.28 4.69
C LYS A 42 10.48 10.77 5.27
N GLN A 43 11.03 10.02 6.23
CA GLN A 43 12.30 10.33 6.91
C GLN A 43 13.24 9.13 6.85
N PRO A 44 14.52 9.29 6.45
CA PRO A 44 15.49 8.21 6.44
C PRO A 44 15.74 7.64 7.84
N SER A 45 15.84 6.32 7.94
CA SER A 45 16.22 5.62 9.17
C SER A 45 16.63 4.18 8.83
N ASP A 46 17.64 3.67 9.53
CA ASP A 46 18.09 2.27 9.43
C ASP A 46 17.16 1.30 10.19
N THR A 47 16.33 1.84 11.08
CA THR A 47 15.31 1.08 11.81
C THR A 47 13.94 1.44 11.30
N ASP A 48 13.13 0.44 11.00
CA ASP A 48 11.75 0.64 10.58
C ASP A 48 10.93 1.29 11.69
N PHE A 49 10.26 2.39 11.36
CA PHE A 49 9.44 3.15 12.30
C PHE A 49 8.27 3.84 11.62
N PHE A 50 7.29 4.17 12.44
CA PHE A 50 6.38 5.29 12.20
C PHE A 50 6.36 6.22 13.42
N GLU A 51 5.97 7.46 13.18
CA GLU A 51 5.78 8.47 14.22
C GLU A 51 4.51 9.27 13.93
N LEU A 52 3.68 9.44 14.95
CA LEU A 52 2.48 10.26 14.93
C LEU A 52 2.76 11.59 15.62
N ASP A 53 2.26 12.68 15.06
CA ASP A 53 2.38 14.04 15.59
C ASP A 53 1.18 14.87 15.14
N GLN A 54 1.12 16.14 15.56
CA GLN A 54 0.04 17.05 15.22
C GLN A 54 0.57 18.33 14.59
N LYS A 55 -0.11 18.79 13.51
CA LYS A 55 0.15 20.11 12.89
C LYS A 55 -1.17 20.82 12.61
N GLY A 56 -1.54 21.73 13.49
CA GLY A 56 -2.86 22.36 13.44
C GLY A 56 -3.97 21.31 13.55
N ARG A 57 -4.86 21.21 12.57
CA ARG A 57 -5.95 20.23 12.54
C ARG A 57 -5.57 18.91 11.85
N LYS A 58 -4.34 18.79 11.33
CA LYS A 58 -3.90 17.62 10.59
C LYS A 58 -3.03 16.71 11.45
N VAL A 59 -3.20 15.41 11.29
CA VAL A 59 -2.32 14.39 11.86
C VAL A 59 -1.09 14.25 10.98
N VAL A 60 0.09 14.36 11.57
CA VAL A 60 1.37 14.13 10.87
C VAL A 60 1.76 12.68 11.07
N VAL A 61 2.04 11.98 9.98
CA VAL A 61 2.53 10.60 10.03
C VAL A 61 3.88 10.53 9.33
N ARG A 62 4.91 10.22 10.10
CA ARG A 62 6.28 10.06 9.63
C ARG A 62 6.67 8.59 9.57
N GLY A 63 7.56 8.22 8.66
CA GLY A 63 8.13 6.89 8.58
C GLY A 63 9.26 6.79 7.57
N ASN A 64 10.08 5.75 7.66
CA ASN A 64 11.18 5.55 6.71
C ASN A 64 10.72 4.93 5.38
N THR A 65 9.56 4.28 5.34
CA THR A 65 8.93 3.74 4.13
C THR A 65 7.45 4.13 4.08
N TYR A 66 6.83 4.11 2.90
CA TYR A 66 5.40 4.34 2.78
C TYR A 66 4.56 3.23 3.43
N VAL A 67 5.05 2.01 3.50
CA VAL A 67 4.42 0.91 4.24
C VAL A 67 4.39 1.21 5.74
N ASN A 68 5.48 1.71 6.31
CA ASN A 68 5.53 2.09 7.72
C ASN A 68 4.64 3.30 8.03
N ILE A 69 4.55 4.26 7.10
CA ILE A 69 3.62 5.38 7.21
C ILE A 69 2.16 4.89 7.18
N ALA A 70 1.81 3.99 6.25
CA ALA A 70 0.48 3.39 6.19
C ALA A 70 0.13 2.63 7.48
N ALA A 71 1.08 1.86 8.03
CA ALA A 71 0.92 1.21 9.33
C ALA A 71 0.70 2.22 10.47
N GLY A 72 1.38 3.36 10.43
CA GLY A 72 1.17 4.46 11.36
C GLY A 72 -0.24 5.07 11.26
N ILE A 73 -0.76 5.23 10.05
CA ILE A 73 -2.14 5.68 9.81
C ILE A 73 -3.12 4.68 10.40
N HIS A 74 -2.97 3.37 10.14
CA HIS A 74 -3.85 2.35 10.70
C HIS A 74 -3.78 2.32 12.23
N TRP A 75 -2.56 2.46 12.80
CA TRP A 75 -2.37 2.60 14.24
C TRP A 75 -3.15 3.80 14.80
N TYR A 76 -3.03 4.97 14.16
CA TYR A 76 -3.76 6.17 14.53
C TYR A 76 -5.28 5.96 14.47
N LEU A 77 -5.79 5.45 13.33
CA LEU A 77 -7.23 5.21 13.16
C LEU A 77 -7.77 4.29 14.25
N LYS A 78 -7.04 3.22 14.56
CA LYS A 78 -7.45 2.24 15.57
C LYS A 78 -7.41 2.78 17.00
N HIS A 79 -6.33 3.45 17.39
CA HIS A 79 -6.06 3.78 18.79
C HIS A 79 -6.48 5.20 19.18
N TYR A 80 -6.62 6.12 18.23
CA TYR A 80 -7.05 7.49 18.47
C TYR A 80 -8.48 7.74 17.99
N ALA A 81 -8.80 7.29 16.77
CA ALA A 81 -10.12 7.52 16.19
C ALA A 81 -11.13 6.40 16.47
N GLY A 82 -10.72 5.27 17.04
CA GLY A 82 -11.60 4.13 17.32
C GLY A 82 -12.09 3.40 16.06
N ILE A 83 -11.40 3.62 14.91
CA ILE A 83 -11.75 3.06 13.60
C ILE A 83 -10.82 1.89 13.31
N HIS A 84 -11.39 0.70 13.12
CA HIS A 84 -10.64 -0.50 12.78
C HIS A 84 -10.87 -0.91 11.33
N LEU A 85 -9.80 -0.88 10.52
CA LEU A 85 -9.82 -1.40 9.16
C LEU A 85 -9.44 -2.87 9.18
N SER A 86 -10.41 -3.72 8.88
CA SER A 86 -10.23 -5.18 8.86
C SER A 86 -10.13 -5.71 7.44
N TRP A 87 -9.73 -6.97 7.30
CA TRP A 87 -9.65 -7.63 6.00
C TRP A 87 -10.99 -7.63 5.21
N ASN A 88 -12.11 -7.67 5.92
CA ASN A 88 -13.46 -7.64 5.34
C ASN A 88 -14.11 -6.25 5.31
N GLY A 89 -13.47 -5.22 5.85
CA GLY A 89 -14.00 -3.87 5.92
C GLY A 89 -12.88 -2.83 5.90
N MET A 90 -12.63 -2.29 4.71
CA MET A 90 -11.55 -1.33 4.44
C MET A 90 -12.04 0.11 4.30
N GLN A 91 -13.35 0.34 4.29
CA GLN A 91 -13.94 1.67 4.23
C GLN A 91 -14.34 2.15 5.61
N ALA A 92 -14.22 3.45 5.84
CA ALA A 92 -14.58 4.09 7.08
C ALA A 92 -15.05 5.53 6.82
N ASP A 93 -15.99 5.99 7.62
CA ASP A 93 -16.37 7.41 7.66
C ASP A 93 -15.49 8.12 8.69
N LEU A 94 -14.49 8.87 8.25
CA LEU A 94 -13.62 9.61 9.15
C LEU A 94 -14.34 10.87 9.66
N PRO A 95 -14.26 11.17 10.97
CA PRO A 95 -14.85 12.39 11.50
C PRO A 95 -14.26 13.63 10.82
N GLU A 96 -15.05 14.69 10.70
CA GLU A 96 -14.62 15.95 10.07
C GLU A 96 -13.34 16.48 10.72
N VAL A 97 -13.25 16.39 12.03
CA VAL A 97 -12.07 16.72 12.82
C VAL A 97 -11.53 15.45 13.45
N LEU A 98 -10.33 15.07 13.08
CA LEU A 98 -9.65 13.91 13.63
C LEU A 98 -9.25 14.16 15.11
N PRO A 99 -9.34 13.14 16.00
CA PRO A 99 -8.83 13.22 17.37
C PRO A 99 -7.36 13.66 17.41
N PRO A 100 -6.98 14.56 18.33
CA PRO A 100 -5.62 15.11 18.35
C PRO A 100 -4.57 14.11 18.86
N VAL A 101 -3.37 14.22 18.33
CA VAL A 101 -2.18 13.58 18.87
C VAL A 101 -1.54 14.56 19.87
N ASN A 102 -1.82 14.39 21.15
CA ASN A 102 -1.43 15.36 22.20
C ASN A 102 0.10 15.42 22.44
N LYS A 103 0.82 14.38 22.13
CA LYS A 103 2.29 14.33 22.12
C LYS A 103 2.79 13.35 21.06
N PRO A 104 3.95 13.58 20.46
CA PRO A 104 4.51 12.66 19.48
C PRO A 104 4.60 11.22 20.01
N GLU A 105 4.15 10.27 19.21
CA GLU A 105 4.24 8.84 19.49
C GLU A 105 5.04 8.14 18.40
N ARG A 106 6.19 7.56 18.77
CA ARG A 106 7.05 6.81 17.85
C ARG A 106 7.03 5.33 18.18
N ARG A 107 6.86 4.51 17.16
CA ARG A 107 6.91 3.05 17.22
C ARG A 107 7.96 2.53 16.26
N THR A 108 8.72 1.55 16.69
CA THR A 108 9.79 0.92 15.90
C THR A 108 9.63 -0.58 15.88
N THR A 109 10.19 -1.22 14.84
CA THR A 109 10.29 -2.68 14.77
C THR A 109 11.67 -3.10 14.30
N ARG A 110 12.16 -4.23 14.82
CA ARG A 110 13.40 -4.89 14.37
C ARG A 110 13.15 -5.91 13.26
N ALA A 111 11.88 -6.23 12.99
CA ALA A 111 11.49 -7.13 11.91
C ALA A 111 11.61 -6.40 10.55
N HIS A 112 12.74 -6.55 9.88
CA HIS A 112 12.97 -5.98 8.55
C HIS A 112 12.03 -6.55 7.51
N TYR A 113 11.70 -7.84 7.60
CA TYR A 113 10.78 -8.53 6.71
C TYR A 113 9.51 -8.93 7.46
N ARG A 114 8.39 -8.44 7.00
CA ARG A 114 7.06 -8.78 7.50
C ARG A 114 6.33 -9.49 6.39
N TYR A 115 6.48 -10.82 6.41
CA TYR A 115 6.00 -11.72 5.38
C TYR A 115 4.51 -11.99 5.50
N TYR A 116 3.86 -12.08 4.37
CA TYR A 116 2.43 -12.42 4.29
C TYR A 116 2.16 -13.34 3.11
N LEU A 117 1.22 -14.25 3.32
CA LEU A 117 0.73 -15.27 2.42
C LEU A 117 1.57 -16.54 2.37
N ASN A 118 0.90 -17.68 2.58
CA ASN A 118 1.43 -18.95 2.17
C ASN A 118 0.95 -19.30 0.75
N TYR A 119 1.58 -20.29 0.14
CA TYR A 119 1.29 -20.72 -1.22
C TYR A 119 -0.17 -21.12 -1.44
N CYS A 120 -0.72 -21.96 -0.55
CA CYS A 120 -2.05 -22.54 -0.73
C CYS A 120 -3.16 -21.49 -0.67
N THR A 121 -3.00 -20.43 0.14
CA THR A 121 -4.00 -19.37 0.30
C THR A 121 -4.40 -18.73 -1.03
N HIS A 122 -3.44 -18.57 -1.97
CA HIS A 122 -3.74 -18.05 -3.29
C HIS A 122 -4.82 -18.86 -4.00
N SER A 123 -4.65 -20.17 -4.09
CA SER A 123 -5.60 -21.04 -4.83
C SER A 123 -6.93 -21.25 -4.10
N TYR A 124 -6.95 -21.17 -2.76
CA TYR A 124 -8.20 -21.29 -1.99
C TYR A 124 -9.05 -20.01 -2.02
N THR A 125 -8.42 -18.85 -1.94
CA THR A 125 -9.14 -17.60 -1.69
C THR A 125 -9.00 -16.59 -2.82
N MET A 126 -7.84 -16.54 -3.50
CA MET A 126 -7.43 -15.40 -4.33
C MET A 126 -7.38 -15.70 -5.83
N ALA A 127 -7.59 -16.96 -6.22
CA ALA A 127 -7.37 -17.46 -7.59
C ALA A 127 -8.15 -16.68 -8.67
N PHE A 128 -9.32 -16.14 -8.31
CA PHE A 128 -10.23 -15.45 -9.22
C PHE A 128 -10.45 -13.99 -8.86
N TRP A 129 -9.57 -13.40 -8.04
CA TRP A 129 -9.67 -12.00 -7.71
C TRP A 129 -9.34 -11.10 -8.91
N ASP A 130 -10.18 -10.11 -9.12
CA ASP A 130 -9.93 -9.02 -10.05
C ASP A 130 -8.98 -7.97 -9.44
N TRP A 131 -8.64 -6.97 -10.24
CA TRP A 131 -7.76 -5.88 -9.78
C TRP A 131 -8.34 -5.13 -8.57
N LYS A 132 -9.65 -4.88 -8.57
CA LYS A 132 -10.29 -4.13 -7.49
C LYS A 132 -10.11 -4.85 -6.14
N ARG A 133 -10.24 -6.18 -6.11
CA ARG A 133 -10.03 -6.97 -4.89
C ARG A 133 -8.53 -7.05 -4.53
N TRP A 134 -7.66 -7.15 -5.52
CA TRP A 134 -6.20 -7.10 -5.28
C TRP A 134 -5.75 -5.75 -4.75
N GLU A 135 -6.29 -4.63 -5.23
CA GLU A 135 -5.98 -3.29 -4.72
C GLU A 135 -6.35 -3.17 -3.23
N GLN A 136 -7.52 -3.68 -2.82
CA GLN A 136 -7.91 -3.74 -1.40
C GLN A 136 -6.94 -4.57 -0.56
N GLU A 137 -6.47 -5.70 -1.08
CA GLU A 137 -5.51 -6.55 -0.39
C GLU A 137 -4.15 -5.86 -0.21
N ILE A 138 -3.68 -5.17 -1.25
CA ILE A 138 -2.43 -4.41 -1.21
C ILE A 138 -2.53 -3.28 -0.18
N ASP A 139 -3.64 -2.55 -0.16
CA ASP A 139 -3.91 -1.50 0.82
C ASP A 139 -3.96 -2.06 2.24
N TRP A 140 -4.65 -3.19 2.43
CA TRP A 140 -4.71 -3.87 3.72
C TRP A 140 -3.31 -4.32 4.18
N MET A 141 -2.51 -4.91 3.30
CA MET A 141 -1.13 -5.27 3.60
C MET A 141 -0.31 -4.07 4.03
N ALA A 142 -0.39 -2.94 3.30
CA ALA A 142 0.34 -1.73 3.64
C ALA A 142 -0.06 -1.18 5.01
N LEU A 143 -1.37 -1.11 5.30
CA LEU A 143 -1.92 -0.68 6.59
C LEU A 143 -1.51 -1.58 7.76
N HIS A 144 -1.22 -2.85 7.51
CA HIS A 144 -0.73 -3.80 8.51
C HIS A 144 0.80 -3.93 8.54
N GLY A 145 1.50 -3.07 7.79
CA GLY A 145 2.96 -3.01 7.78
C GLY A 145 3.64 -4.16 7.06
N ILE A 146 2.91 -4.93 6.26
CA ILE A 146 3.45 -6.04 5.47
C ILE A 146 4.28 -5.47 4.32
N ASN A 147 5.54 -5.88 4.21
CA ASN A 147 6.47 -5.39 3.19
C ASN A 147 7.10 -6.49 2.33
N LEU A 148 6.71 -7.74 2.56
CA LEU A 148 7.21 -8.91 1.82
C LEU A 148 6.06 -9.90 1.54
N PRO A 149 5.09 -9.56 0.65
CA PRO A 149 4.05 -10.49 0.26
C PRO A 149 4.57 -11.52 -0.73
N LEU A 150 4.09 -12.76 -0.64
CA LEU A 150 4.28 -13.76 -1.69
C LEU A 150 3.45 -13.38 -2.92
N CYS A 151 4.09 -13.24 -4.08
CA CYS A 151 3.44 -12.91 -5.34
C CYS A 151 3.40 -14.15 -6.25
N ILE A 152 2.27 -14.84 -6.30
CA ILE A 152 2.02 -15.98 -7.19
C ILE A 152 1.30 -15.54 -8.46
N VAL A 153 0.50 -14.49 -8.38
CA VAL A 153 -0.35 -13.98 -9.46
C VAL A 153 0.43 -13.71 -10.74
N GLY A 154 -0.05 -14.24 -11.86
CA GLY A 154 0.55 -14.03 -13.19
C GLY A 154 1.76 -14.91 -13.48
N THR A 155 2.20 -15.76 -12.56
CA THR A 155 3.32 -16.69 -12.82
C THR A 155 2.98 -17.74 -13.88
N ASP A 156 1.73 -18.14 -13.99
CA ASP A 156 1.19 -19.00 -15.04
C ASP A 156 1.40 -18.41 -16.45
N VAL A 157 1.16 -17.12 -16.62
CA VAL A 157 1.41 -16.40 -17.88
C VAL A 157 2.90 -16.39 -18.23
N VAL A 158 3.76 -16.21 -17.25
CA VAL A 158 5.23 -16.27 -17.45
C VAL A 158 5.63 -17.68 -17.90
N TRP A 159 5.17 -18.73 -17.20
CA TRP A 159 5.44 -20.12 -17.57
C TRP A 159 4.93 -20.44 -18.98
N ARG A 160 3.70 -20.07 -19.30
CA ARG A 160 3.14 -20.26 -20.62
C ARG A 160 4.01 -19.60 -21.73
N ASN A 161 4.43 -18.36 -21.50
CA ASN A 161 5.29 -17.65 -22.44
C ASN A 161 6.67 -18.32 -22.62
N VAL A 162 7.23 -18.85 -21.54
CA VAL A 162 8.50 -19.61 -21.59
C VAL A 162 8.32 -20.88 -22.41
N LEU A 163 7.29 -21.68 -22.15
CA LEU A 163 7.02 -22.93 -22.89
C LEU A 163 6.84 -22.66 -24.39
N LEU A 164 6.06 -21.63 -24.76
CA LEU A 164 5.89 -21.26 -26.16
C LEU A 164 7.22 -20.86 -26.84
N ARG A 165 8.12 -20.16 -26.13
CA ARG A 165 9.45 -19.81 -26.64
C ARG A 165 10.37 -21.02 -26.79
N LEU A 166 10.15 -22.06 -25.98
CA LEU A 166 10.88 -23.33 -26.09
C LEU A 166 10.32 -24.24 -27.20
N GLY A 167 9.27 -23.82 -27.93
CA GLY A 167 8.72 -24.53 -29.07
C GLY A 167 7.53 -25.43 -28.76
N TYR A 168 7.00 -25.41 -27.55
CA TYR A 168 5.74 -26.11 -27.22
C TYR A 168 4.57 -25.40 -27.91
N SER A 169 3.58 -26.18 -28.34
CA SER A 169 2.31 -25.65 -28.84
C SER A 169 1.49 -25.04 -27.67
N LYS A 170 0.49 -24.21 -28.02
CA LYS A 170 -0.41 -23.65 -27.03
C LYS A 170 -1.14 -24.73 -26.22
N ASP A 171 -1.55 -25.81 -26.89
CA ASP A 171 -2.29 -26.90 -26.26
C ASP A 171 -1.42 -27.71 -25.31
N GLU A 172 -0.16 -27.95 -25.65
CA GLU A 172 0.81 -28.59 -24.75
C GLU A 172 1.07 -27.73 -23.51
N ALA A 173 1.34 -26.43 -23.69
CA ALA A 173 1.56 -25.49 -22.60
C ALA A 173 0.33 -25.42 -21.68
N ASN A 174 -0.88 -25.30 -22.25
CA ASN A 174 -2.11 -25.20 -21.46
C ASN A 174 -2.47 -26.52 -20.72
N ARG A 175 -2.08 -27.69 -21.28
CA ARG A 175 -2.27 -28.98 -20.58
C ARG A 175 -1.26 -29.19 -19.45
N PHE A 176 -0.10 -28.59 -19.54
CA PHE A 176 0.94 -28.72 -18.53
C PHE A 176 0.69 -27.83 -17.32
N ILE A 177 0.28 -26.57 -17.56
CA ILE A 177 0.02 -25.59 -16.48
C ILE A 177 -1.34 -25.90 -15.85
N ALA A 178 -1.38 -25.94 -14.51
CA ALA A 178 -2.65 -26.10 -13.81
C ALA A 178 -3.48 -24.82 -13.84
N GLY A 179 -4.80 -24.97 -13.80
CA GLY A 179 -5.74 -23.85 -13.70
C GLY A 179 -5.62 -23.06 -12.40
N PRO A 180 -6.27 -21.87 -12.31
CA PRO A 180 -6.07 -20.92 -11.21
C PRO A 180 -6.32 -21.51 -9.82
N GLY A 181 -7.32 -22.36 -9.67
CA GLY A 181 -7.64 -23.02 -8.39
C GLY A 181 -6.61 -24.04 -7.93
N PHE A 182 -5.68 -24.45 -8.80
CA PHE A 182 -4.65 -25.46 -8.50
C PHE A 182 -3.22 -24.96 -8.68
N GLN A 183 -3.04 -23.71 -9.09
CA GLN A 183 -1.76 -23.13 -9.43
C GLN A 183 -0.73 -23.20 -8.29
N ALA A 184 -1.15 -23.04 -7.05
CA ALA A 184 -0.27 -23.12 -5.90
C ALA A 184 0.41 -24.49 -5.78
N TRP A 185 -0.35 -25.56 -5.94
CA TRP A 185 0.19 -26.92 -5.86
C TRP A 185 1.01 -27.29 -7.08
N TRP A 186 0.65 -26.80 -8.26
CA TRP A 186 1.44 -26.95 -9.47
C TRP A 186 2.81 -26.26 -9.31
N LEU A 187 2.87 -25.05 -8.79
CA LEU A 187 4.11 -24.33 -8.50
C LEU A 187 4.97 -25.01 -7.42
N MET A 188 4.36 -25.79 -6.54
CA MET A 188 5.07 -26.60 -5.55
C MET A 188 5.47 -27.99 -6.07
N ASN A 189 5.24 -28.29 -7.37
CA ASN A 189 5.47 -29.59 -8.02
C ASN A 189 4.65 -30.74 -7.41
N ASN A 190 3.46 -30.47 -6.87
CA ASN A 190 2.61 -31.49 -6.26
C ASN A 190 1.62 -32.11 -7.26
N LEU A 191 1.37 -31.44 -8.38
CA LEU A 191 0.48 -31.88 -9.43
C LEU A 191 0.81 -31.26 -10.79
N GLU A 192 0.33 -31.86 -11.87
CA GLU A 192 0.45 -31.39 -13.25
C GLU A 192 -0.94 -31.37 -13.91
N GLY A 193 -1.20 -30.35 -14.74
CA GLY A 193 -2.32 -30.32 -15.67
C GLY A 193 -3.72 -30.41 -15.06
N TRP A 194 -3.93 -29.91 -13.85
CA TRP A 194 -5.24 -29.90 -13.19
C TRP A 194 -5.95 -28.54 -13.34
N GLY A 195 -7.29 -28.59 -13.59
CA GLY A 195 -8.16 -27.41 -13.66
C GLY A 195 -8.60 -26.98 -15.06
#